data_97ac425c8ca3d8d6c5471174faa65f6b
#
_entry.id   97ac425c8ca3d8d6c5471174faa65f6b
#
_cell.length_a   1.000
_cell.length_b   1.000
_cell.length_c   1.000
_cell.angle_alpha   90.00
_cell.angle_beta   90.00
_cell.angle_gamma   90.00
#
_symmetry.space_group_name_H-M   'P 1'
#
loop_
_entity.id
_entity.type
_entity.pdbx_description
1 polymer ?
#
loop_
_entity_poly.entity_id
_entity_poly.type
_entity_poly.pdbx_seq_one_letter_code
_entity_poly.pdbx_strand_id
1 'polypeptide(L)'
;MLKLMNLSTYSYDLERFDFDSQKITDFLEKHYMNGVELLNPIMWEEKILPKKIVKGVHLKYYPTWLDFWNGNRRSLLKQFKSMDAVEKYYEGISRDIMIQHYRKEIETATKIGAEYMVFHVAHVEVEDTYDYKFAYSDAEVVEAGIDLINQVFSGIDTNIKLLFENMWWPGFTMLDKNIAFKLLNRVEYPNKGFMLDTAHLMNTNLYLKDEKEAVEYIINRVEEFGELKNLIKGIHLNCSLSGEYVRSQIKKKNEESEEFDLNPMSEEVFMHVFKIDSHKPFTDNSARKLIEFIKPEYLIYELVASSTGELEEYIETQDRACNFYDI
;
A
#
# COMPACT_ATOMS: atom_id res chain seq x y z
N MET A 1 18.12 9.86 -3.87
CA MET A 1 16.92 9.02 -4.09
C MET A 1 17.37 7.58 -4.29
N LEU A 2 16.79 6.64 -3.56
CA LEU A 2 16.99 5.21 -3.79
C LEU A 2 15.87 4.70 -4.71
N LYS A 3 16.23 4.00 -5.82
CA LYS A 3 15.29 3.31 -6.70
C LYS A 3 15.15 1.86 -6.24
N LEU A 4 13.95 1.46 -5.89
CA LEU A 4 13.64 0.16 -5.30
C LEU A 4 12.54 -0.54 -6.11
N MET A 5 12.41 -1.85 -5.94
CA MET A 5 11.21 -2.59 -6.36
C MET A 5 10.53 -3.21 -5.13
N ASN A 6 9.24 -3.48 -5.22
CA ASN A 6 8.53 -4.30 -4.26
C ASN A 6 8.91 -5.77 -4.45
N LEU A 7 9.04 -6.50 -3.35
CA LEU A 7 9.25 -7.95 -3.35
C LEU A 7 8.68 -8.53 -2.07
N SER A 8 7.94 -9.63 -2.17
CA SER A 8 7.42 -10.32 -0.99
C SER A 8 8.20 -11.58 -0.63
N THR A 9 8.00 -12.07 0.60
CA THR A 9 8.49 -13.39 1.01
C THR A 9 7.55 -14.53 0.60
N TYR A 10 6.47 -14.24 -0.11
CA TYR A 10 5.58 -15.27 -0.64
C TYR A 10 6.29 -16.11 -1.71
N SER A 11 5.96 -17.41 -1.74
CA SER A 11 6.64 -18.35 -2.65
C SER A 11 6.52 -17.95 -4.11
N TYR A 12 5.38 -17.45 -4.57
CA TYR A 12 5.20 -17.03 -5.96
C TYR A 12 6.13 -15.89 -6.40
N ASP A 13 6.55 -15.01 -5.48
CA ASP A 13 7.52 -13.95 -5.75
C ASP A 13 8.96 -14.47 -5.76
N LEU A 14 9.30 -15.31 -4.79
CA LEU A 14 10.67 -15.85 -4.66
C LEU A 14 10.95 -16.95 -5.69
N GLU A 15 9.95 -17.72 -6.13
CA GLU A 15 10.07 -18.73 -7.20
C GLU A 15 10.51 -18.11 -8.52
N ARG A 16 10.14 -16.85 -8.80
CA ARG A 16 10.63 -16.11 -9.98
C ARG A 16 12.14 -15.99 -10.03
N PHE A 17 12.80 -16.09 -8.88
CA PHE A 17 14.24 -16.03 -8.71
C PHE A 17 14.83 -17.36 -8.20
N ASP A 18 14.08 -18.48 -8.26
CA ASP A 18 14.47 -19.80 -7.76
C ASP A 18 14.93 -19.79 -6.29
N PHE A 19 14.42 -18.89 -5.44
CA PHE A 19 14.86 -18.65 -4.06
C PHE A 19 16.37 -18.36 -3.93
N ASP A 20 16.99 -17.85 -5.00
CA ASP A 20 18.43 -17.60 -5.10
C ASP A 20 18.76 -16.13 -4.90
N SER A 21 19.47 -15.82 -3.81
CA SER A 21 19.87 -14.45 -3.47
C SER A 21 20.77 -13.81 -4.53
N GLN A 22 21.56 -14.60 -5.26
CA GLN A 22 22.43 -14.09 -6.31
C GLN A 22 21.58 -13.63 -7.52
N LYS A 23 20.56 -14.42 -7.91
CA LYS A 23 19.65 -14.06 -9.00
C LYS A 23 18.89 -12.77 -8.69
N ILE A 24 18.43 -12.60 -7.45
CA ILE A 24 17.77 -11.37 -7.00
C ILE A 24 18.77 -10.19 -7.11
N THR A 25 20.00 -10.38 -6.63
CA THR A 25 21.03 -9.34 -6.65
C THR A 25 21.39 -8.96 -8.08
N ASP A 26 21.63 -9.94 -8.95
CA ASP A 26 21.97 -9.74 -10.37
C ASP A 26 20.82 -9.00 -11.10
N PHE A 27 19.57 -9.34 -10.79
CA PHE A 27 18.39 -8.64 -11.33
C PHE A 27 18.35 -7.17 -10.90
N LEU A 28 18.58 -6.89 -9.61
CA LEU A 28 18.64 -5.52 -9.10
C LEU A 28 19.76 -4.72 -9.76
N GLU A 29 20.96 -5.30 -9.89
CA GLU A 29 22.10 -4.65 -10.53
C GLU A 29 21.84 -4.38 -12.03
N LYS A 30 21.26 -5.34 -12.75
CA LYS A 30 20.88 -5.20 -14.15
C LYS A 30 19.96 -4.01 -14.42
N HIS A 31 19.02 -3.76 -13.49
CA HIS A 31 18.03 -2.69 -13.62
C HIS A 31 18.38 -1.43 -12.81
N TYR A 32 19.63 -1.32 -12.34
CA TYR A 32 20.09 -0.17 -11.55
C TYR A 32 19.20 0.12 -10.32
N MET A 33 18.71 -0.94 -9.67
CA MET A 33 17.93 -0.85 -8.44
C MET A 33 18.85 -0.88 -7.22
N ASN A 34 18.56 -0.05 -6.22
CA ASN A 34 19.34 0.03 -4.98
C ASN A 34 18.95 -1.04 -3.94
N GLY A 35 17.85 -1.74 -4.19
CA GLY A 35 17.33 -2.80 -3.31
C GLY A 35 15.83 -3.00 -3.45
N VAL A 36 15.24 -3.56 -2.41
CA VAL A 36 13.82 -3.89 -2.35
C VAL A 36 13.11 -3.24 -1.17
N GLU A 37 11.82 -2.99 -1.35
CA GLU A 37 10.85 -2.87 -0.26
C GLU A 37 10.21 -4.24 -0.05
N LEU A 38 10.30 -4.76 1.17
CA LEU A 38 9.92 -6.12 1.50
C LEU A 38 8.51 -6.20 2.09
N LEU A 39 7.63 -6.97 1.45
CA LEU A 39 6.31 -7.33 1.97
C LEU A 39 6.41 -8.65 2.75
N ASN A 40 5.54 -8.81 3.77
CA ASN A 40 5.48 -10.00 4.64
C ASN A 40 6.84 -10.30 5.33
N PRO A 41 7.43 -9.36 6.07
CA PRO A 41 8.79 -9.49 6.60
C PRO A 41 8.93 -10.59 7.65
N ILE A 42 7.85 -11.07 8.29
CA ILE A 42 7.89 -12.13 9.31
C ILE A 42 8.57 -13.41 8.78
N MET A 43 8.36 -13.70 7.50
CA MET A 43 8.92 -14.89 6.84
C MET A 43 10.32 -14.65 6.22
N TRP A 44 10.95 -13.52 6.53
CA TRP A 44 12.24 -13.16 5.97
C TRP A 44 13.36 -14.13 6.37
N GLU A 45 14.14 -14.55 5.37
CA GLU A 45 15.33 -15.36 5.52
C GLU A 45 16.55 -14.68 4.90
N GLU A 46 17.57 -14.36 5.70
CA GLU A 46 18.75 -13.61 5.23
C GLU A 46 19.54 -14.34 4.11
N LYS A 47 19.45 -15.68 4.06
CA LYS A 47 20.10 -16.45 2.99
C LYS A 47 19.47 -16.23 1.61
N ILE A 48 18.16 -15.86 1.55
CA ILE A 48 17.41 -15.61 0.32
C ILE A 48 17.40 -14.11 0.03
N LEU A 49 17.14 -13.30 1.04
CA LEU A 49 17.06 -11.84 0.94
C LEU A 49 18.09 -11.21 1.90
N PRO A 50 19.34 -11.01 1.45
CA PRO A 50 20.37 -10.39 2.28
C PRO A 50 19.96 -9.02 2.81
N LYS A 51 20.25 -8.69 4.05
CA LYS A 51 19.94 -7.38 4.68
C LYS A 51 20.33 -6.21 3.81
N LYS A 52 21.49 -6.28 3.17
CA LYS A 52 22.05 -5.19 2.35
C LYS A 52 21.12 -4.71 1.22
N ILE A 53 20.25 -5.60 0.70
CA ILE A 53 19.33 -5.26 -0.39
C ILE A 53 17.93 -4.85 0.09
N VAL A 54 17.55 -5.14 1.35
CA VAL A 54 16.25 -4.74 1.90
C VAL A 54 16.38 -3.33 2.48
N LYS A 55 15.72 -2.36 1.88
CA LYS A 55 15.76 -0.94 2.28
C LYS A 55 14.54 -0.50 3.05
N GLY A 56 13.39 -0.96 2.66
CA GLY A 56 12.12 -0.70 3.31
C GLY A 56 11.36 -1.97 3.62
N VAL A 57 10.38 -1.85 4.51
CA VAL A 57 9.44 -2.93 4.85
C VAL A 57 8.03 -2.40 4.71
N HIS A 58 7.21 -3.11 3.95
CA HIS A 58 5.78 -2.85 3.88
C HIS A 58 5.06 -3.70 4.93
N LEU A 59 4.44 -3.06 5.92
CA LEU A 59 3.72 -3.74 6.99
C LEU A 59 2.39 -4.29 6.48
N LYS A 60 1.93 -5.38 7.10
CA LYS A 60 0.69 -6.06 6.71
C LYS A 60 -0.49 -5.08 6.69
N TYR A 61 -1.24 -5.08 5.62
CA TYR A 61 -2.49 -4.34 5.53
C TYR A 61 -3.68 -5.26 5.80
N TYR A 62 -4.60 -4.79 6.65
CA TYR A 62 -5.91 -5.40 6.91
C TYR A 62 -6.97 -4.48 6.32
N PRO A 63 -7.50 -4.72 5.11
CA PRO A 63 -8.49 -3.82 4.50
C PRO A 63 -9.74 -3.62 5.36
N THR A 64 -10.21 -4.71 5.95
CA THR A 64 -11.44 -4.76 6.76
C THR A 64 -11.06 -5.01 8.22
N TRP A 65 -10.75 -3.97 9.00
CA TRP A 65 -10.22 -4.14 10.36
C TRP A 65 -10.95 -3.36 11.46
N LEU A 66 -11.67 -2.28 11.13
CA LEU A 66 -12.16 -1.34 12.11
C LEU A 66 -13.20 -1.95 13.06
N ASP A 67 -14.09 -2.79 12.52
CA ASP A 67 -15.07 -3.51 13.35
C ASP A 67 -14.42 -4.52 14.29
N PHE A 68 -13.35 -5.16 13.84
CA PHE A 68 -12.59 -6.06 14.71
C PHE A 68 -11.86 -5.30 15.81
N TRP A 69 -11.25 -4.17 15.48
CA TRP A 69 -10.59 -3.29 16.44
C TRP A 69 -11.55 -2.77 17.50
N ASN A 70 -12.75 -2.35 17.09
CA ASN A 70 -13.79 -1.81 17.96
C ASN A 70 -14.61 -2.89 18.69
N GLY A 71 -14.41 -4.17 18.40
CA GLY A 71 -15.17 -5.28 18.96
C GLY A 71 -16.64 -5.32 18.51
N ASN A 72 -16.96 -4.78 17.33
CA ASN A 72 -18.30 -4.72 16.77
C ASN A 72 -18.73 -6.09 16.20
N ARG A 73 -19.08 -7.01 17.10
CA ARG A 73 -19.43 -8.38 16.74
C ARG A 73 -20.59 -8.46 15.72
N ARG A 74 -21.52 -7.51 15.74
CA ARG A 74 -22.67 -7.53 14.81
C ARG A 74 -22.21 -7.30 13.36
N SER A 75 -21.39 -6.28 13.14
CA SER A 75 -20.83 -5.98 11.83
C SER A 75 -19.88 -7.09 11.35
N LEU A 76 -19.04 -7.64 12.25
CA LEU A 76 -18.20 -8.79 11.93
C LEU A 76 -19.00 -9.99 11.44
N LEU A 77 -20.11 -10.34 12.10
CA LEU A 77 -20.98 -11.42 11.67
C LEU A 77 -21.69 -11.13 10.34
N LYS A 78 -22.01 -9.85 10.06
CA LYS A 78 -22.53 -9.44 8.74
C LYS A 78 -21.51 -9.72 7.64
N GLN A 79 -20.26 -9.34 7.84
CA GLN A 79 -19.18 -9.42 6.86
C GLN A 79 -18.64 -10.85 6.70
N PHE A 80 -18.35 -11.53 7.80
CA PHE A 80 -17.67 -12.84 7.80
C PHE A 80 -18.60 -14.05 7.96
N LYS A 81 -19.89 -13.85 8.22
CA LYS A 81 -20.92 -14.87 8.45
C LYS A 81 -20.74 -15.70 9.73
N SER A 82 -19.54 -15.90 10.23
CA SER A 82 -19.26 -16.61 11.48
C SER A 82 -18.05 -16.03 12.23
N MET A 83 -17.98 -16.27 13.55
CA MET A 83 -16.80 -15.88 14.33
C MET A 83 -15.57 -16.76 14.01
N ASP A 84 -15.77 -18.00 13.56
CA ASP A 84 -14.68 -18.87 13.13
C ASP A 84 -13.99 -18.31 11.86
N ALA A 85 -14.77 -17.69 10.95
CA ALA A 85 -14.21 -17.00 9.79
C ALA A 85 -13.45 -15.73 10.21
N VAL A 86 -13.95 -15.00 11.20
CA VAL A 86 -13.24 -13.84 11.80
C VAL A 86 -11.91 -14.30 12.41
N GLU A 87 -11.93 -15.36 13.23
CA GLU A 87 -10.73 -15.93 13.84
C GLU A 87 -9.71 -16.36 12.79
N LYS A 88 -10.17 -17.02 11.73
CA LYS A 88 -9.30 -17.44 10.63
C LYS A 88 -8.67 -16.26 9.88
N TYR A 89 -9.43 -15.18 9.65
CA TYR A 89 -8.95 -14.01 8.90
C TYR A 89 -7.91 -13.21 9.68
N TYR A 90 -8.16 -12.96 10.99
CA TYR A 90 -7.25 -12.19 11.84
C TYR A 90 -6.21 -13.04 12.57
N GLU A 91 -6.30 -14.38 12.47
CA GLU A 91 -5.47 -15.34 13.21
C GLU A 91 -5.69 -15.25 14.74
N GLY A 92 -6.91 -14.83 15.14
CA GLY A 92 -7.32 -14.69 16.53
C GLY A 92 -8.61 -13.91 16.69
N ILE A 93 -9.11 -13.84 17.94
CA ILE A 93 -10.41 -13.22 18.27
C ILE A 93 -10.30 -11.91 19.05
N SER A 94 -9.09 -11.52 19.47
CA SER A 94 -8.83 -10.28 20.18
C SER A 94 -8.04 -9.31 19.31
N ARG A 95 -8.35 -8.02 19.40
CA ARG A 95 -7.59 -6.96 18.72
C ARG A 95 -6.09 -6.97 19.05
N ASP A 96 -5.70 -7.54 20.18
CA ASP A 96 -4.29 -7.69 20.58
C ASP A 96 -3.47 -8.49 19.58
N ILE A 97 -4.12 -9.37 18.80
CA ILE A 97 -3.42 -10.12 17.75
C ILE A 97 -2.86 -9.20 16.66
N MET A 98 -3.59 -8.14 16.31
CA MET A 98 -3.10 -7.15 15.33
C MET A 98 -1.87 -6.41 15.89
N ILE A 99 -1.90 -6.02 17.16
CA ILE A 99 -0.75 -5.39 17.82
C ILE A 99 0.46 -6.32 17.82
N GLN A 100 0.26 -7.60 18.12
CA GLN A 100 1.33 -8.60 18.13
C GLN A 100 1.91 -8.84 16.73
N HIS A 101 1.08 -8.90 15.69
CA HIS A 101 1.53 -9.03 14.30
C HIS A 101 2.40 -7.86 13.89
N TYR A 102 1.93 -6.61 14.05
CA TYR A 102 2.72 -5.43 13.71
C TYR A 102 4.02 -5.35 14.51
N ARG A 103 4.02 -5.66 15.82
CA ARG A 103 5.24 -5.69 16.63
C ARG A 103 6.26 -6.69 16.11
N LYS A 104 5.80 -7.86 15.65
CA LYS A 104 6.65 -8.89 15.08
C LYS A 104 7.28 -8.46 13.74
N GLU A 105 6.50 -7.76 12.92
CA GLU A 105 7.00 -7.17 11.67
C GLU A 105 8.03 -6.06 11.94
N ILE A 106 7.78 -5.19 12.92
CA ILE A 106 8.70 -4.12 13.34
C ILE A 106 9.99 -4.72 13.93
N GLU A 107 9.89 -5.78 14.74
CA GLU A 107 11.07 -6.51 15.24
C GLU A 107 11.91 -7.05 14.07
N THR A 108 11.26 -7.65 13.08
CA THR A 108 11.94 -8.16 11.89
C THR A 108 12.55 -7.03 11.06
N ALA A 109 11.83 -5.93 10.83
CA ALA A 109 12.34 -4.76 10.15
C ALA A 109 13.58 -4.17 10.85
N THR A 110 13.55 -4.13 12.19
CA THR A 110 14.69 -3.71 13.02
C THR A 110 15.88 -4.67 12.88
N LYS A 111 15.63 -5.97 12.90
CA LYS A 111 16.67 -6.99 12.68
C LYS A 111 17.29 -6.92 11.28
N ILE A 112 16.50 -6.62 10.28
CA ILE A 112 16.96 -6.37 8.89
C ILE A 112 17.84 -5.11 8.85
N GLY A 113 17.48 -4.07 9.60
CA GLY A 113 18.06 -2.74 9.53
C GLY A 113 17.40 -1.90 8.44
N ALA A 114 16.10 -2.04 8.27
CA ALA A 114 15.31 -1.25 7.30
C ALA A 114 15.39 0.25 7.61
N GLU A 115 15.38 1.07 6.57
CA GLU A 115 15.43 2.53 6.68
C GLU A 115 14.05 3.12 6.96
N TYR A 116 12.99 2.47 6.48
CA TYR A 116 11.58 2.87 6.66
C TYR A 116 10.64 1.67 6.72
N MET A 117 9.45 1.93 7.26
CA MET A 117 8.29 1.01 7.26
C MET A 117 7.08 1.75 6.70
N VAL A 118 6.30 1.09 5.86
CA VAL A 118 5.05 1.62 5.31
C VAL A 118 3.86 1.08 6.10
N PHE A 119 2.90 1.95 6.40
CA PHE A 119 1.68 1.62 7.15
C PHE A 119 0.45 2.24 6.50
N HIS A 120 -0.53 1.41 6.14
CA HIS A 120 -1.83 1.86 5.65
C HIS A 120 -2.76 2.28 6.81
N VAL A 121 -3.34 3.47 6.71
CA VAL A 121 -4.38 3.95 7.63
C VAL A 121 -5.68 4.08 6.85
N ALA A 122 -6.27 2.96 6.48
CA ALA A 122 -7.51 2.91 5.71
C ALA A 122 -8.36 1.72 6.12
N HIS A 123 -9.67 1.80 5.85
CA HIS A 123 -10.62 0.73 6.11
C HIS A 123 -11.71 0.70 5.03
N VAL A 124 -12.15 -0.49 4.67
CA VAL A 124 -13.29 -0.70 3.78
C VAL A 124 -14.03 -1.99 4.14
N GLU A 125 -15.36 -1.99 4.12
CA GLU A 125 -16.14 -3.22 4.05
C GLU A 125 -16.17 -3.73 2.60
N VAL A 126 -16.22 -5.06 2.39
CA VAL A 126 -16.22 -5.63 1.04
C VAL A 126 -17.37 -5.09 0.19
N GLU A 127 -18.56 -4.93 0.79
CA GLU A 127 -19.73 -4.38 0.10
C GLU A 127 -19.47 -2.99 -0.46
N ASP A 128 -18.77 -2.14 0.30
CA ASP A 128 -18.47 -0.75 -0.05
C ASP A 128 -17.48 -0.65 -1.24
N THR A 129 -16.69 -1.70 -1.50
CA THR A 129 -15.77 -1.73 -2.66
C THR A 129 -16.53 -1.76 -3.99
N TYR A 130 -17.78 -2.25 -4.00
CA TYR A 130 -18.62 -2.36 -5.18
C TYR A 130 -19.52 -1.16 -5.42
N ASP A 131 -19.95 -0.43 -4.37
CA ASP A 131 -20.90 0.68 -4.52
C ASP A 131 -20.38 2.04 -4.04
N TYR A 132 -19.21 2.06 -3.41
CA TYR A 132 -18.55 3.27 -2.88
C TYR A 132 -19.42 4.04 -1.87
N LYS A 133 -20.26 3.30 -1.11
CA LYS A 133 -21.06 3.84 -0.01
C LYS A 133 -20.46 3.44 1.32
N PHE A 134 -19.41 4.12 1.68
CA PHE A 134 -18.57 3.77 2.84
C PHE A 134 -19.32 3.92 4.17
N ALA A 135 -19.20 2.86 4.99
CA ALA A 135 -19.81 2.79 6.32
C ALA A 135 -19.15 3.74 7.33
N TYR A 136 -17.87 4.09 7.10
CA TYR A 136 -17.07 4.92 7.99
C TYR A 136 -16.49 6.12 7.25
N SER A 137 -16.29 7.22 7.99
CA SER A 137 -15.61 8.43 7.51
C SER A 137 -14.09 8.32 7.66
N ASP A 138 -13.34 9.13 6.91
CA ASP A 138 -11.88 9.28 7.05
C ASP A 138 -11.49 9.56 8.51
N ALA A 139 -12.25 10.42 9.18
CA ALA A 139 -11.97 10.83 10.55
C ALA A 139 -12.09 9.67 11.56
N GLU A 140 -13.09 8.81 11.41
CA GLU A 140 -13.30 7.64 12.28
C GLU A 140 -12.20 6.61 12.09
N VAL A 141 -11.85 6.32 10.84
CA VAL A 141 -10.78 5.36 10.50
C VAL A 141 -9.43 5.85 11.02
N VAL A 142 -9.13 7.13 10.83
CA VAL A 142 -7.87 7.73 11.29
C VAL A 142 -7.77 7.77 12.81
N GLU A 143 -8.86 8.05 13.53
CA GLU A 143 -8.88 7.99 15.01
C GLU A 143 -8.52 6.60 15.53
N ALA A 144 -9.13 5.56 14.98
CA ALA A 144 -8.83 4.19 15.36
C ALA A 144 -7.41 3.78 14.92
N GLY A 145 -6.95 4.25 13.75
CA GLY A 145 -5.59 4.02 13.27
C GLY A 145 -4.53 4.63 14.19
N ILE A 146 -4.76 5.85 14.69
CA ILE A 146 -3.89 6.49 15.67
C ILE A 146 -3.82 5.67 16.97
N ASP A 147 -4.97 5.20 17.48
CA ASP A 147 -5.01 4.35 18.66
C ASP A 147 -4.23 3.04 18.45
N LEU A 148 -4.46 2.37 17.33
CA LEU A 148 -3.72 1.15 16.97
C LEU A 148 -2.21 1.40 16.91
N ILE A 149 -1.77 2.43 16.17
CA ILE A 149 -0.35 2.73 15.97
C ILE A 149 0.32 3.07 17.31
N ASN A 150 -0.30 3.88 18.14
CA ASN A 150 0.26 4.24 19.45
C ASN A 150 0.40 3.00 20.35
N GLN A 151 -0.57 2.08 20.32
CA GLN A 151 -0.46 0.82 21.07
C GLN A 151 0.62 -0.10 20.49
N VAL A 152 0.76 -0.17 19.16
CA VAL A 152 1.81 -0.96 18.48
C VAL A 152 3.19 -0.46 18.87
N PHE A 153 3.43 0.85 18.78
CA PHE A 153 4.75 1.45 19.01
C PHE A 153 5.08 1.69 20.50
N SER A 154 4.10 1.52 21.40
CA SER A 154 4.35 1.68 22.84
C SER A 154 5.46 0.75 23.33
N GLY A 155 6.56 1.33 23.84
CA GLY A 155 7.71 0.60 24.36
C GLY A 155 8.65 -0.01 23.30
N ILE A 156 8.45 0.31 22.03
CA ILE A 156 9.37 -0.10 20.96
C ILE A 156 10.48 0.95 20.81
N ASP A 157 11.72 0.51 20.89
CA ASP A 157 12.91 1.33 20.65
C ASP A 157 13.45 1.06 19.24
N THR A 158 13.13 1.94 18.31
CA THR A 158 13.61 1.90 16.92
C THR A 158 13.65 3.31 16.33
N ASN A 159 14.53 3.52 15.34
CA ASN A 159 14.63 4.78 14.60
C ASN A 159 14.17 4.65 13.13
N ILE A 160 13.57 3.52 12.75
CA ILE A 160 13.07 3.29 11.39
C ILE A 160 11.96 4.32 11.09
N LYS A 161 11.98 4.96 9.92
CA LYS A 161 10.92 5.91 9.56
C LYS A 161 9.59 5.17 9.39
N LEU A 162 8.52 5.67 10.00
CA LEU A 162 7.16 5.22 9.78
C LEU A 162 6.51 6.11 8.72
N LEU A 163 6.20 5.56 7.56
CA LEU A 163 5.59 6.27 6.45
C LEU A 163 4.13 5.87 6.31
N PHE A 164 3.23 6.83 6.50
CA PHE A 164 1.80 6.62 6.26
C PHE A 164 1.52 6.69 4.77
N GLU A 165 0.94 5.62 4.25
CA GLU A 165 0.58 5.54 2.85
C GLU A 165 -0.87 5.95 2.63
N ASN A 166 -1.12 6.73 1.57
CA ASN A 166 -2.46 7.08 1.17
C ASN A 166 -3.18 5.90 0.51
N MET A 167 -4.50 5.87 0.68
CA MET A 167 -5.39 4.88 0.09
C MET A 167 -6.59 5.60 -0.56
N TRP A 168 -7.34 4.93 -1.42
CA TRP A 168 -8.57 5.49 -2.02
C TRP A 168 -9.83 5.20 -1.20
N TRP A 169 -9.73 4.37 -0.17
CA TRP A 169 -10.79 4.08 0.79
C TRP A 169 -10.71 4.99 2.00
N PRO A 170 -11.79 5.09 2.82
CA PRO A 170 -11.81 5.93 4.01
C PRO A 170 -10.60 5.73 4.93
N GLY A 171 -10.04 6.84 5.37
CA GLY A 171 -8.84 6.90 6.20
C GLY A 171 -7.90 8.01 5.74
N PHE A 172 -6.64 7.69 5.52
CA PHE A 172 -5.66 8.62 4.98
C PHE A 172 -5.67 8.57 3.46
N THR A 173 -6.43 9.45 2.81
CA THR A 173 -6.61 9.50 1.35
C THR A 173 -5.71 10.51 0.64
N MET A 174 -5.00 11.35 1.37
CA MET A 174 -4.29 12.54 0.85
C MET A 174 -5.21 13.63 0.27
N LEU A 175 -6.53 13.52 0.43
CA LEU A 175 -7.48 14.54 -0.06
C LEU A 175 -7.73 15.66 0.96
N ASP A 176 -7.57 15.38 2.25
CA ASP A 176 -7.71 16.36 3.33
C ASP A 176 -6.43 16.47 4.15
N LYS A 177 -5.75 17.62 4.03
CA LYS A 177 -4.54 17.93 4.80
C LYS A 177 -4.75 17.92 6.32
N ASN A 178 -5.98 18.15 6.82
CA ASN A 178 -6.26 18.13 8.26
C ASN A 178 -6.18 16.70 8.81
N ILE A 179 -6.56 15.70 8.00
CA ILE A 179 -6.38 14.28 8.34
C ILE A 179 -4.89 13.94 8.44
N ALA A 180 -4.08 14.36 7.47
CA ALA A 180 -2.63 14.18 7.51
C ALA A 180 -2.00 14.88 8.74
N PHE A 181 -2.42 16.10 9.02
CA PHE A 181 -1.97 16.87 10.19
C PHE A 181 -2.33 16.17 11.51
N LYS A 182 -3.52 15.57 11.57
CA LYS A 182 -3.98 14.81 12.73
C LYS A 182 -3.11 13.57 12.97
N LEU A 183 -2.78 12.79 11.92
CA LEU A 183 -1.86 11.65 12.00
C LEU A 183 -0.49 12.08 12.55
N LEU A 184 0.10 13.14 11.98
CA LEU A 184 1.42 13.62 12.39
C LEU A 184 1.45 14.08 13.85
N ASN A 185 0.38 14.72 14.33
CA ASN A 185 0.38 15.29 15.69
C ASN A 185 0.00 14.28 16.77
N ARG A 186 -0.84 13.29 16.45
CA ARG A 186 -1.40 12.39 17.45
C ARG A 186 -0.79 11.01 17.49
N VAL A 187 -0.09 10.60 16.42
CA VAL A 187 0.78 9.43 16.50
C VAL A 187 2.02 9.82 17.31
N GLU A 188 2.27 9.12 18.40
CA GLU A 188 3.33 9.45 19.37
C GLU A 188 4.73 9.08 18.85
N TYR A 189 4.84 8.11 17.93
CA TYR A 189 6.10 7.74 17.32
C TYR A 189 6.72 8.93 16.58
N PRO A 190 7.98 9.34 16.89
CA PRO A 190 8.50 10.63 16.44
C PRO A 190 8.97 10.64 14.98
N ASN A 191 9.61 9.55 14.50
CA ASN A 191 10.21 9.47 13.16
C ASN A 191 9.19 9.01 12.12
N LYS A 192 8.41 9.94 11.59
CA LYS A 192 7.28 9.63 10.69
C LYS A 192 7.18 10.62 9.53
N GLY A 193 6.53 10.19 8.46
CA GLY A 193 6.26 10.96 7.25
C GLY A 193 5.19 10.27 6.40
N PHE A 194 5.24 10.52 5.10
CA PHE A 194 4.27 9.97 4.16
C PHE A 194 4.96 9.17 3.06
N MET A 195 4.30 8.10 2.63
CA MET A 195 4.48 7.41 1.37
C MET A 195 3.35 7.84 0.45
N LEU A 196 3.66 8.32 -0.75
CA LEU A 196 2.67 8.61 -1.77
C LEU A 196 2.56 7.40 -2.68
N ASP A 197 1.44 6.68 -2.64
CA ASP A 197 1.08 5.77 -3.72
C ASP A 197 0.30 6.53 -4.80
N THR A 198 0.83 6.44 -6.03
CA THR A 198 0.29 7.19 -7.17
C THR A 198 -1.01 6.59 -7.69
N ALA A 199 -1.15 5.26 -7.76
CA ALA A 199 -2.38 4.61 -8.19
C ALA A 199 -3.49 4.75 -7.15
N HIS A 200 -3.15 4.66 -5.87
CA HIS A 200 -4.12 4.90 -4.81
C HIS A 200 -4.71 6.31 -4.89
N LEU A 201 -3.87 7.33 -5.14
CA LEU A 201 -4.38 8.68 -5.32
C LEU A 201 -5.19 8.82 -6.62
N MET A 202 -4.79 8.17 -7.72
CA MET A 202 -5.57 8.12 -8.96
C MET A 202 -6.96 7.53 -8.73
N ASN A 203 -7.06 6.46 -7.93
CA ASN A 203 -8.32 5.76 -7.64
C ASN A 203 -9.31 6.60 -6.81
N THR A 204 -8.88 7.73 -6.23
CA THR A 204 -9.80 8.71 -5.61
C THR A 204 -10.57 9.55 -6.63
N ASN A 205 -10.16 9.55 -7.91
CA ASN A 205 -10.83 10.26 -9.00
C ASN A 205 -11.22 9.31 -10.14
N LEU A 206 -12.43 8.83 -10.11
CA LEU A 206 -12.96 7.85 -11.08
C LEU A 206 -13.12 8.37 -12.51
N TYR A 207 -12.79 9.63 -12.80
CA TYR A 207 -12.99 10.26 -14.11
C TYR A 207 -11.70 10.58 -14.86
N LEU A 208 -10.56 10.18 -14.33
CA LEU A 208 -9.27 10.27 -15.02
C LEU A 208 -9.29 9.43 -16.31
N LYS A 209 -8.81 10.03 -17.42
CA LYS A 209 -8.90 9.44 -18.75
C LYS A 209 -7.57 8.88 -19.24
N ASP A 210 -6.48 9.52 -18.85
CA ASP A 210 -5.13 9.14 -19.26
C ASP A 210 -4.09 9.47 -18.19
N GLU A 211 -2.86 9.02 -18.41
CA GLU A 211 -1.76 9.20 -17.47
C GLU A 211 -1.36 10.67 -17.26
N LYS A 212 -1.52 11.53 -18.28
CA LYS A 212 -1.18 12.97 -18.18
C LYS A 212 -2.14 13.68 -17.23
N GLU A 213 -3.44 13.41 -17.42
CA GLU A 213 -4.48 13.94 -16.53
C GLU A 213 -4.29 13.41 -15.10
N ALA A 214 -3.89 12.14 -14.95
CA ALA A 214 -3.59 11.54 -13.66
C ALA A 214 -2.37 12.21 -12.98
N VAL A 215 -1.29 12.42 -13.68
CA VAL A 215 -0.11 13.12 -13.18
C VAL A 215 -0.43 14.55 -12.74
N GLU A 216 -1.21 15.29 -13.54
CA GLU A 216 -1.66 16.64 -13.18
C GLU A 216 -2.55 16.63 -11.93
N TYR A 217 -3.45 15.65 -11.84
CA TYR A 217 -4.28 15.45 -10.65
C TYR A 217 -3.44 15.22 -9.39
N ILE A 218 -2.46 14.29 -9.45
CA ILE A 218 -1.58 13.98 -8.33
C ILE A 218 -0.79 15.23 -7.90
N ILE A 219 -0.19 15.96 -8.85
CA ILE A 219 0.57 17.19 -8.55
C ILE A 219 -0.32 18.20 -7.84
N ASN A 220 -1.54 18.45 -8.33
CA ASN A 220 -2.47 19.37 -7.72
C ASN A 220 -2.84 18.97 -6.29
N ARG A 221 -3.10 17.66 -6.03
CA ARG A 221 -3.38 17.18 -4.66
C ARG A 221 -2.21 17.37 -3.74
N VAL A 222 -0.98 17.06 -4.20
CA VAL A 222 0.24 17.27 -3.41
C VAL A 222 0.53 18.77 -3.16
N GLU A 223 0.22 19.65 -4.10
CA GLU A 223 0.31 21.11 -3.88
C GLU A 223 -0.66 21.60 -2.79
N GLU A 224 -1.88 21.07 -2.76
CA GLU A 224 -2.87 21.40 -1.72
C GLU A 224 -2.46 20.98 -0.32
N PHE A 225 -1.55 20.00 -0.20
CA PHE A 225 -0.93 19.62 1.07
C PHE A 225 -0.04 20.73 1.67
N GLY A 226 0.38 21.72 0.87
CA GLY A 226 1.21 22.83 1.32
C GLY A 226 2.55 22.35 1.90
N GLU A 227 2.90 22.80 3.10
CA GLU A 227 4.16 22.43 3.75
C GLU A 227 4.27 20.92 4.08
N LEU A 228 3.16 20.22 4.23
CA LEU A 228 3.16 18.78 4.52
C LEU A 228 3.76 17.96 3.37
N LYS A 229 3.78 18.48 2.14
CA LYS A 229 4.45 17.82 1.00
C LYS A 229 5.92 17.51 1.26
N ASN A 230 6.61 18.30 2.08
CA ASN A 230 8.02 18.10 2.43
C ASN A 230 8.24 16.85 3.31
N LEU A 231 7.16 16.27 3.86
CA LEU A 231 7.14 15.03 4.63
C LEU A 231 6.82 13.80 3.79
N ILE A 232 6.55 13.95 2.49
CA ILE A 232 6.49 12.84 1.55
C ILE A 232 7.93 12.37 1.31
N LYS A 233 8.26 11.19 1.84
CA LYS A 233 9.62 10.63 1.81
C LYS A 233 9.80 9.59 0.72
N GLY A 234 8.72 8.93 0.34
CA GLY A 234 8.73 7.92 -0.70
C GLY A 234 7.55 8.05 -1.66
N ILE A 235 7.72 7.44 -2.81
CA ILE A 235 6.68 7.26 -3.82
C ILE A 235 6.61 5.77 -4.15
N HIS A 236 5.43 5.16 -4.01
CA HIS A 236 5.04 3.95 -4.71
C HIS A 236 4.59 4.37 -6.11
N LEU A 237 5.45 4.12 -7.09
CA LEU A 237 5.21 4.54 -8.46
C LEU A 237 4.60 3.40 -9.25
N ASN A 238 3.32 3.48 -9.45
CA ASN A 238 2.52 2.57 -10.24
C ASN A 238 1.31 3.31 -10.81
N CYS A 239 0.64 2.74 -11.81
CA CYS A 239 -0.45 3.36 -12.55
C CYS A 239 -1.70 2.48 -12.52
N SER A 240 -2.87 3.09 -12.22
CA SER A 240 -4.15 2.39 -12.20
C SER A 240 -5.26 3.31 -12.68
N LEU A 241 -5.59 3.27 -13.98
CA LEU A 241 -6.70 4.02 -14.58
C LEU A 241 -7.99 3.16 -14.55
N SER A 242 -8.49 2.86 -13.36
CA SER A 242 -9.58 1.91 -13.11
C SER A 242 -10.98 2.54 -13.08
N GLY A 243 -11.10 3.86 -13.22
CA GLY A 243 -12.36 4.58 -12.99
C GLY A 243 -13.56 4.09 -13.83
N GLU A 244 -13.36 3.64 -15.07
CA GLU A 244 -14.42 3.07 -15.89
C GLU A 244 -14.92 1.73 -15.31
N TYR A 245 -13.99 0.87 -14.90
CA TYR A 245 -14.32 -0.39 -14.25
C TYR A 245 -15.12 -0.15 -12.98
N VAL A 246 -14.65 0.73 -12.08
CA VAL A 246 -15.34 1.04 -10.83
C VAL A 246 -16.75 1.56 -11.05
N ARG A 247 -16.93 2.55 -11.96
CA ARG A 247 -18.26 3.07 -12.28
C ARG A 247 -19.19 1.98 -12.84
N SER A 248 -18.65 1.03 -13.60
CA SER A 248 -19.44 -0.10 -14.11
C SER A 248 -19.89 -1.02 -12.97
N GLN A 249 -19.05 -1.27 -11.95
CA GLN A 249 -19.41 -2.08 -10.78
C GLN A 249 -20.48 -1.37 -9.92
N ILE A 250 -20.29 -0.07 -9.66
CA ILE A 250 -21.29 0.77 -8.96
C ILE A 250 -22.65 0.69 -9.64
N LYS A 251 -22.67 0.80 -10.99
CA LYS A 251 -23.91 0.68 -11.76
C LYS A 251 -24.56 -0.68 -11.60
N LYS A 252 -23.80 -1.77 -11.76
CA LYS A 252 -24.29 -3.15 -11.58
C LYS A 252 -24.87 -3.37 -10.19
N LYS A 253 -24.15 -2.96 -9.15
CA LYS A 253 -24.60 -3.12 -7.75
C LYS A 253 -25.90 -2.39 -7.46
N ASN A 254 -26.13 -1.22 -8.08
CA ASN A 254 -27.34 -0.41 -7.86
C ASN A 254 -28.53 -0.81 -8.74
N GLU A 255 -28.32 -1.33 -9.96
CA GLU A 255 -29.37 -1.59 -10.94
C GLU A 255 -29.73 -3.07 -11.07
N GLU A 256 -28.81 -3.98 -10.76
CA GLU A 256 -28.97 -5.41 -10.91
C GLU A 256 -29.06 -6.07 -9.53
N SER A 257 -29.99 -6.99 -9.38
CA SER A 257 -30.10 -7.86 -8.18
C SER A 257 -29.06 -8.98 -8.20
N GLU A 258 -27.86 -8.72 -8.75
CA GLU A 258 -26.77 -9.69 -8.71
C GLU A 258 -26.29 -9.89 -7.27
N GLU A 259 -26.18 -11.15 -6.87
CA GLU A 259 -25.52 -11.51 -5.60
C GLU A 259 -24.01 -11.43 -5.83
N PHE A 260 -23.35 -10.52 -5.13
CA PHE A 260 -21.88 -10.44 -5.07
C PHE A 260 -21.38 -11.35 -3.95
N ASP A 261 -20.26 -12.02 -4.17
CA ASP A 261 -19.54 -12.63 -3.06
C ASP A 261 -18.93 -11.55 -2.17
N LEU A 262 -19.45 -11.44 -0.96
CA LEU A 262 -18.99 -10.46 0.03
C LEU A 262 -18.05 -11.08 1.07
N ASN A 263 -17.50 -12.26 0.81
CA ASN A 263 -16.52 -12.88 1.68
C ASN A 263 -15.14 -12.23 1.51
N PRO A 264 -14.59 -11.57 2.55
CA PRO A 264 -13.29 -10.91 2.46
C PRO A 264 -12.11 -11.82 2.07
N MET A 265 -12.30 -13.14 2.16
CA MET A 265 -11.28 -14.15 1.82
C MET A 265 -11.49 -14.79 0.43
N SER A 266 -12.46 -14.32 -0.38
CA SER A 266 -12.72 -14.93 -1.67
C SER A 266 -11.79 -14.44 -2.76
N GLU A 267 -11.52 -15.30 -3.73
CA GLU A 267 -10.76 -14.95 -4.93
C GLU A 267 -11.49 -13.88 -5.76
N GLU A 268 -12.82 -13.90 -5.79
CA GLU A 268 -13.63 -12.91 -6.51
C GLU A 268 -13.39 -11.50 -5.98
N VAL A 269 -13.44 -11.32 -4.65
CA VAL A 269 -13.16 -10.04 -4.00
C VAL A 269 -11.72 -9.61 -4.25
N PHE A 270 -10.76 -10.52 -4.13
CA PHE A 270 -9.36 -10.23 -4.43
C PHE A 270 -9.20 -9.74 -5.88
N MET A 271 -9.77 -10.44 -6.84
CA MET A 271 -9.70 -10.06 -8.26
C MET A 271 -10.46 -8.75 -8.56
N HIS A 272 -11.54 -8.46 -7.82
CA HIS A 272 -12.24 -7.19 -7.93
C HIS A 272 -11.33 -6.03 -7.49
N VAL A 273 -10.72 -6.13 -6.32
CA VAL A 273 -9.80 -5.11 -5.79
C VAL A 273 -8.58 -4.96 -6.71
N PHE A 274 -8.01 -6.07 -7.18
CA PHE A 274 -6.88 -6.06 -8.12
C PHE A 274 -7.19 -5.36 -9.46
N LYS A 275 -8.45 -5.37 -9.91
CA LYS A 275 -8.88 -4.59 -11.10
C LYS A 275 -9.02 -3.09 -10.81
N ILE A 276 -9.21 -2.71 -9.54
CA ILE A 276 -9.21 -1.30 -9.13
C ILE A 276 -7.77 -0.80 -9.01
N ASP A 277 -6.91 -1.60 -8.42
CA ASP A 277 -5.52 -1.28 -8.18
C ASP A 277 -4.61 -2.29 -8.86
N SER A 278 -4.25 -1.98 -10.11
CA SER A 278 -3.66 -2.94 -11.04
C SER A 278 -2.13 -2.99 -11.03
N HIS A 279 -1.48 -2.09 -10.32
CA HIS A 279 -0.01 -2.01 -10.18
C HIS A 279 0.75 -2.13 -11.51
N LYS A 280 0.30 -1.38 -12.54
CA LYS A 280 0.95 -1.35 -13.85
C LYS A 280 1.98 -0.22 -13.93
N PRO A 281 2.99 -0.31 -14.83
CA PRO A 281 3.91 0.78 -15.04
C PRO A 281 3.21 1.99 -15.70
N PHE A 282 3.70 3.19 -15.43
CA PHE A 282 3.45 4.33 -16.30
C PHE A 282 4.12 4.11 -17.65
N THR A 283 3.46 4.58 -18.70
CA THR A 283 3.94 4.50 -20.09
C THR A 283 4.24 5.88 -20.69
N ASP A 284 3.62 6.91 -20.13
CA ASP A 284 3.80 8.29 -20.57
C ASP A 284 4.90 9.00 -19.78
N ASN A 285 5.71 9.80 -20.48
CA ASN A 285 6.83 10.52 -19.89
C ASN A 285 6.43 11.63 -18.89
N SER A 286 5.16 11.91 -18.72
CA SER A 286 4.66 12.81 -17.68
C SER A 286 4.97 12.29 -16.27
N ALA A 287 5.13 10.98 -16.07
CA ALA A 287 5.48 10.38 -14.77
C ALA A 287 6.76 10.98 -14.17
N ARG A 288 7.74 11.37 -15.00
CA ARG A 288 8.94 12.06 -14.58
C ARG A 288 8.65 13.33 -13.75
N LYS A 289 7.59 14.07 -14.10
CA LYS A 289 7.21 15.30 -13.41
C LYS A 289 6.89 15.06 -11.93
N LEU A 290 6.33 13.90 -11.58
CA LEU A 290 6.05 13.53 -10.19
C LEU A 290 7.34 13.46 -9.37
N ILE A 291 8.34 12.78 -9.91
CA ILE A 291 9.64 12.59 -9.26
C ILE A 291 10.36 13.94 -9.10
N GLU A 292 10.37 14.76 -10.15
CA GLU A 292 11.00 16.09 -10.13
C GLU A 292 10.29 17.06 -9.18
N PHE A 293 8.98 16.96 -9.04
CA PHE A 293 8.16 17.81 -8.18
C PHE A 293 8.27 17.42 -6.70
N ILE A 294 8.19 16.12 -6.40
CA ILE A 294 8.17 15.60 -5.02
C ILE A 294 9.59 15.46 -4.48
N LYS A 295 10.55 15.01 -5.29
CA LYS A 295 11.96 14.74 -4.93
C LYS A 295 12.06 13.76 -3.75
N PRO A 296 11.51 12.54 -3.87
CA PRO A 296 11.46 11.58 -2.79
C PRO A 296 12.86 11.08 -2.39
N GLU A 297 12.98 10.62 -1.13
CA GLU A 297 14.15 9.86 -0.68
C GLU A 297 14.13 8.44 -1.28
N TYR A 298 12.93 7.85 -1.40
CA TYR A 298 12.69 6.50 -1.88
C TYR A 298 11.71 6.50 -3.06
N LEU A 299 12.07 5.84 -4.13
CA LEU A 299 11.21 5.61 -5.30
C LEU A 299 11.03 4.10 -5.48
N ILE A 300 9.86 3.60 -5.16
CA ILE A 300 9.54 2.19 -5.24
C ILE A 300 8.72 1.93 -6.50
N TYR A 301 9.21 1.07 -7.37
CA TYR A 301 8.43 0.52 -8.47
C TYR A 301 7.55 -0.58 -7.89
N GLU A 302 6.32 -0.23 -7.55
CA GLU A 302 5.36 -1.16 -6.97
C GLU A 302 4.54 -1.80 -8.08
N LEU A 303 5.10 -2.83 -8.67
CA LEU A 303 4.59 -3.49 -9.86
C LEU A 303 4.19 -4.93 -9.56
N VAL A 304 3.08 -5.38 -10.12
CA VAL A 304 2.63 -6.78 -10.01
C VAL A 304 2.76 -7.44 -11.38
N ALA A 305 3.63 -8.43 -11.46
CA ALA A 305 3.93 -9.20 -12.66
C ALA A 305 3.86 -10.71 -12.39
N SER A 306 3.46 -11.48 -13.39
CA SER A 306 3.30 -12.94 -13.31
C SER A 306 4.60 -13.71 -13.52
N SER A 307 5.63 -13.07 -14.04
CA SER A 307 6.93 -13.67 -14.33
C SER A 307 8.06 -12.65 -14.22
N THR A 308 9.30 -13.15 -14.13
CA THR A 308 10.50 -12.29 -14.15
C THR A 308 10.60 -11.49 -15.45
N GLY A 309 10.25 -12.09 -16.58
CA GLY A 309 10.27 -11.41 -17.88
C GLY A 309 9.25 -10.28 -17.97
N GLU A 310 8.04 -10.48 -17.47
CA GLU A 310 7.03 -9.42 -17.39
C GLU A 310 7.45 -8.30 -16.44
N LEU A 311 8.03 -8.65 -15.27
CA LEU A 311 8.55 -7.65 -14.32
C LEU A 311 9.67 -6.81 -14.99
N GLU A 312 10.55 -7.44 -15.73
CA GLU A 312 11.61 -6.78 -16.48
C GLU A 312 11.05 -5.79 -17.51
N GLU A 313 10.04 -6.22 -18.29
CA GLU A 313 9.35 -5.35 -19.25
C GLU A 313 8.68 -4.15 -18.58
N TYR A 314 8.07 -4.37 -17.42
CA TYR A 314 7.43 -3.30 -16.65
C TYR A 314 8.45 -2.30 -16.09
N ILE A 315 9.56 -2.78 -15.53
CA ILE A 315 10.64 -1.91 -15.03
C ILE A 315 11.21 -1.07 -16.19
N GLU A 316 11.51 -1.68 -17.33
CA GLU A 316 12.02 -0.97 -18.50
C GLU A 316 11.02 0.07 -19.05
N THR A 317 9.73 -0.26 -19.01
CA THR A 317 8.65 0.65 -19.42
C THR A 317 8.58 1.84 -18.48
N GLN A 318 8.62 1.60 -17.18
CA GLN A 318 8.62 2.65 -16.15
C GLN A 318 9.88 3.51 -16.23
N ASP A 319 11.05 2.91 -16.47
CA ASP A 319 12.31 3.64 -16.67
C ASP A 319 12.25 4.56 -17.89
N ARG A 320 11.62 4.13 -19.00
CA ARG A 320 11.37 4.98 -20.18
C ARG A 320 10.44 6.15 -19.82
N ALA A 321 9.32 5.87 -19.14
CA ALA A 321 8.37 6.90 -18.70
C ALA A 321 9.01 7.93 -17.75
N CYS A 322 9.97 7.50 -16.94
CA CYS A 322 10.70 8.36 -16.00
C CYS A 322 11.97 8.98 -16.63
N ASN A 323 12.33 8.61 -17.87
CA ASN A 323 13.52 9.09 -18.57
C ASN A 323 14.85 8.82 -17.82
N PHE A 324 14.99 7.62 -17.23
CA PHE A 324 16.20 7.23 -16.50
C PHE A 324 17.33 6.71 -17.38
N TYR A 325 17.10 6.54 -18.70
CA TYR A 325 18.14 6.11 -19.66
C TYR A 325 19.04 7.24 -20.17
N ASP A 326 18.72 8.51 -19.84
CA ASP A 326 19.49 9.69 -20.28
C ASP A 326 20.50 10.20 -19.22
N ILE A 327 20.86 9.36 -18.24
CA ILE A 327 21.81 9.73 -17.18
C ILE A 327 23.10 8.93 -17.31
#